data_2f2f8e70900d511fa5479f94c2914651
#
_entry.id   2f2f8e70900d511fa5479f94c2914651
#
_cell.length_a   1.000
_cell.length_b   1.000
_cell.length_c   1.000
_cell.angle_alpha   90.00
_cell.angle_beta   90.00
_cell.angle_gamma   90.00
#
_symmetry.space_group_name_H-M   'P 1'
#
loop_
_entity.id
_entity.type
_entity.pdbx_description
1 polymer ?
#
loop_
_entity_poly.entity_id
_entity_poly.type
_entity_poly.pdbx_seq_one_letter_code
_entity_poly.pdbx_strand_id
1 'polypeptide(L)'
;VPHDPMQVLQHTLPNGMRLFFSVNKEVPRVYTEIAVRVGSKHDPAETTGLAHYFEHMMFKGTDRLGTLDWNKEKAILDQIEQLFEQHRAETDLAVKKTLYAEIDRLSSEAARFAAANEYDKLVSAMGAKGTNAYTWVEQTVYLNDIPANELERWFQLESERFRRPVLRLFHTELETVFEEYNISQDRDFRKVMKAGQEVLTPTHPYGTQTTLGRGEDLKNPSQTNIYRFFDTYYVPNNMGMVLCGDFDPQEALKLAQQYFGGFAPKPIPAFHFDPQPQLTLRERRDVYGNEAPWVELAWRFPGAGTPEARMLPLLAGMLFNYQAGLFDLNLIQNQQVLEAYAYARVYEDFSSLVLH
;
A
#
# COMPACT_ATOMS: atom_id res chain seq x y z
N VAL A 1 17.01 -18.27 -11.05
CA VAL A 1 17.49 -17.58 -12.28
C VAL A 1 18.97 -17.86 -12.40
N PRO A 2 19.49 -18.36 -13.54
CA PRO A 2 20.92 -18.53 -13.72
C PRO A 2 21.65 -17.19 -13.47
N HIS A 3 22.72 -17.23 -12.66
CA HIS A 3 23.51 -16.05 -12.27
C HIS A 3 22.78 -14.99 -11.43
N ASP A 4 21.72 -15.36 -10.73
CA ASP A 4 21.07 -14.48 -9.75
C ASP A 4 22.04 -14.21 -8.58
N PRO A 5 22.51 -12.97 -8.38
CA PRO A 5 23.45 -12.63 -7.30
C PRO A 5 22.83 -12.81 -5.91
N MET A 6 21.51 -12.74 -5.82
CA MET A 6 20.75 -12.91 -4.56
C MET A 6 20.47 -14.39 -4.26
N GLN A 7 20.73 -15.31 -5.20
CA GLN A 7 20.47 -16.76 -5.08
C GLN A 7 19.07 -17.09 -4.55
N VAL A 8 18.04 -16.39 -5.05
CA VAL A 8 16.68 -16.51 -4.57
C VAL A 8 16.12 -17.90 -4.79
N LEU A 9 15.73 -18.56 -3.70
CA LEU A 9 14.94 -19.78 -3.70
C LEU A 9 13.46 -19.42 -3.75
N GLN A 10 12.75 -19.97 -4.72
CA GLN A 10 11.31 -19.75 -4.87
C GLN A 10 10.53 -21.01 -4.52
N HIS A 11 9.54 -20.88 -3.64
CA HIS A 11 8.59 -21.92 -3.27
C HIS A 11 7.16 -21.43 -3.45
N THR A 12 6.23 -22.37 -3.58
CA THR A 12 4.78 -22.06 -3.58
C THR A 12 4.10 -23.04 -2.65
N LEU A 13 3.37 -22.52 -1.67
CA LEU A 13 2.57 -23.33 -0.76
C LEU A 13 1.36 -23.94 -1.51
N PRO A 14 0.78 -25.06 -1.03
CA PRO A 14 -0.40 -25.66 -1.65
C PRO A 14 -1.60 -24.73 -1.83
N ASN A 15 -1.72 -23.70 -0.99
CA ASN A 15 -2.75 -22.66 -1.07
C ASN A 15 -2.41 -21.50 -2.04
N GLY A 16 -1.30 -21.60 -2.77
CA GLY A 16 -0.90 -20.63 -3.78
C GLY A 16 -0.02 -19.47 -3.28
N MET A 17 0.27 -19.37 -1.98
CA MET A 17 1.17 -18.34 -1.46
C MET A 17 2.60 -18.55 -1.99
N ARG A 18 3.21 -17.52 -2.54
CA ARG A 18 4.57 -17.56 -3.08
C ARG A 18 5.58 -17.12 -2.03
N LEU A 19 6.68 -17.86 -1.92
CA LEU A 19 7.74 -17.58 -0.97
C LEU A 19 9.04 -17.34 -1.75
N PHE A 20 9.79 -16.33 -1.35
CA PHE A 20 11.06 -15.95 -1.94
C PHE A 20 12.10 -15.83 -0.83
N PHE A 21 13.11 -16.68 -0.84
CA PHE A 21 14.14 -16.78 0.20
C PHE A 21 15.51 -16.44 -0.37
N SER A 22 16.21 -15.52 0.26
CA SER A 22 17.61 -15.20 -0.02
C SER A 22 18.41 -15.31 1.27
N VAL A 23 19.31 -16.28 1.34
CA VAL A 23 20.10 -16.53 2.56
C VAL A 23 21.36 -15.68 2.55
N ASN A 24 21.53 -14.88 3.61
CA ASN A 24 22.75 -14.15 3.89
C ASN A 24 23.04 -14.22 5.39
N LYS A 25 24.21 -14.79 5.76
CA LYS A 25 24.60 -15.03 7.16
C LYS A 25 25.60 -14.03 7.71
N GLU A 26 25.80 -12.89 7.05
CA GLU A 26 26.72 -11.86 7.50
C GLU A 26 26.26 -11.17 8.80
N VAL A 27 24.93 -11.06 8.96
CA VAL A 27 24.31 -10.45 10.14
C VAL A 27 23.24 -11.40 10.67
N PRO A 28 23.13 -11.65 12.01
CA PRO A 28 22.14 -12.57 12.58
C PRO A 28 20.74 -11.93 12.62
N ARG A 29 20.24 -11.51 11.47
CA ARG A 29 18.93 -10.89 11.29
C ARG A 29 18.26 -11.39 10.02
N VAL A 30 16.95 -11.25 9.98
CA VAL A 30 16.12 -11.57 8.81
C VAL A 30 15.26 -10.35 8.48
N TYR A 31 15.44 -9.83 7.28
CA TYR A 31 14.51 -8.88 6.68
C TYR A 31 13.34 -9.65 6.09
N THR A 32 12.13 -9.22 6.39
CA THR A 32 10.90 -9.90 6.03
C THR A 32 9.94 -8.96 5.33
N GLU A 33 9.27 -9.45 4.29
CA GLU A 33 8.14 -8.75 3.67
C GLU A 33 6.97 -9.71 3.45
N ILE A 34 5.76 -9.24 3.68
CA ILE A 34 4.53 -9.85 3.18
C ILE A 34 3.88 -8.85 2.24
N ALA A 35 3.89 -9.18 0.95
CA ALA A 35 3.32 -8.37 -0.11
C ALA A 35 1.96 -8.92 -0.55
N VAL A 36 0.97 -8.07 -0.63
CA VAL A 36 -0.35 -8.37 -1.20
C VAL A 36 -0.47 -7.66 -2.54
N ARG A 37 -0.85 -8.39 -3.59
CA ARG A 37 -1.00 -7.84 -4.94
C ARG A 37 -2.32 -7.08 -5.06
N VAL A 38 -2.44 -6.01 -4.29
CA VAL A 38 -3.57 -5.10 -4.26
C VAL A 38 -3.12 -3.73 -3.76
N GLY A 39 -3.62 -2.68 -4.37
CA GLY A 39 -3.30 -1.31 -4.00
C GLY A 39 -4.43 -0.38 -4.44
N SER A 40 -4.17 0.91 -4.46
CA SER A 40 -5.20 1.94 -4.67
C SER A 40 -5.92 1.85 -6.01
N LYS A 41 -5.38 1.19 -7.04
CA LYS A 41 -6.15 0.97 -8.29
C LYS A 41 -7.38 0.10 -8.08
N HIS A 42 -7.42 -0.68 -7.00
CA HIS A 42 -8.52 -1.59 -6.69
C HIS A 42 -9.54 -0.98 -5.71
N ASP A 43 -9.31 0.24 -5.27
CA ASP A 43 -10.28 0.95 -4.43
C ASP A 43 -11.59 1.12 -5.19
N PRO A 44 -12.75 0.89 -4.54
CA PRO A 44 -14.03 1.26 -5.13
C PRO A 44 -14.05 2.77 -5.42
N ALA A 45 -14.59 3.15 -6.58
CA ALA A 45 -14.60 4.55 -7.04
C ALA A 45 -15.30 5.51 -6.07
N GLU A 46 -16.17 4.97 -5.22
CA GLU A 46 -16.92 5.69 -4.20
C GLU A 46 -16.28 5.68 -2.80
N THR A 47 -15.14 5.00 -2.64
CA THR A 47 -14.37 4.92 -1.37
C THR A 47 -12.87 4.89 -1.65
N THR A 48 -12.36 5.88 -2.36
CA THR A 48 -10.93 5.96 -2.68
C THR A 48 -10.07 6.20 -1.44
N GLY A 49 -8.83 5.72 -1.45
CA GLY A 49 -7.93 5.73 -0.29
C GLY A 49 -8.13 4.55 0.65
N LEU A 50 -9.03 3.61 0.28
CA LEU A 50 -9.39 2.47 1.12
C LEU A 50 -8.20 1.53 1.33
N ALA A 51 -7.43 1.23 0.29
CA ALA A 51 -6.26 0.35 0.40
C ALA A 51 -5.22 0.88 1.40
N HIS A 52 -4.94 2.19 1.37
CA HIS A 52 -4.02 2.86 2.29
C HIS A 52 -4.59 2.90 3.71
N TYR A 53 -5.86 3.26 3.86
CA TYR A 53 -6.51 3.25 5.16
C TYR A 53 -6.52 1.84 5.78
N PHE A 54 -6.77 0.82 4.98
CA PHE A 54 -6.74 -0.56 5.45
C PHE A 54 -5.32 -1.00 5.87
N GLU A 55 -4.27 -0.52 5.20
CA GLU A 55 -2.89 -0.73 5.63
C GLU A 55 -2.70 -0.32 7.10
N HIS A 56 -3.15 0.89 7.48
CA HIS A 56 -3.11 1.38 8.85
C HIS A 56 -3.91 0.48 9.81
N MET A 57 -5.07 0.01 9.37
CA MET A 57 -5.93 -0.84 10.20
C MET A 57 -5.31 -2.22 10.48
N MET A 58 -4.41 -2.71 9.63
CA MET A 58 -3.69 -3.96 9.86
C MET A 58 -2.79 -3.95 11.10
N PHE A 59 -2.47 -2.80 11.66
CA PHE A 59 -1.70 -2.65 12.91
C PHE A 59 -2.57 -2.61 14.16
N LYS A 60 -3.89 -2.60 14.02
CA LYS A 60 -4.83 -2.48 15.16
C LYS A 60 -5.19 -3.82 15.81
N GLY A 61 -4.72 -4.92 15.23
CA GLY A 61 -4.86 -6.27 15.78
C GLY A 61 -6.09 -7.04 15.29
N THR A 62 -6.44 -8.08 16.04
CA THR A 62 -7.47 -9.08 15.70
C THR A 62 -8.44 -9.26 16.88
N ASP A 63 -9.28 -10.29 16.82
CA ASP A 63 -10.12 -10.70 17.95
C ASP A 63 -9.33 -11.30 19.13
N ARG A 64 -8.02 -11.53 18.98
CA ARG A 64 -7.13 -12.07 20.02
C ARG A 64 -5.97 -11.14 20.36
N LEU A 65 -5.60 -10.26 19.43
CA LEU A 65 -4.51 -9.31 19.56
C LEU A 65 -5.08 -7.90 19.55
N GLY A 66 -4.66 -7.04 20.46
CA GLY A 66 -5.11 -5.65 20.52
C GLY A 66 -6.42 -5.44 21.29
N THR A 67 -6.92 -6.45 22.00
CA THR A 67 -8.15 -6.36 22.80
C THR A 67 -7.91 -6.79 24.26
N LEU A 68 -8.55 -6.10 25.20
CA LEU A 68 -8.60 -6.47 26.62
C LEU A 68 -9.82 -7.34 26.95
N ASP A 69 -10.93 -7.19 26.22
CA ASP A 69 -12.17 -7.99 26.34
C ASP A 69 -12.91 -7.96 25.00
N TRP A 70 -12.60 -8.93 24.14
CA TRP A 70 -13.19 -9.03 22.81
C TRP A 70 -14.73 -9.11 22.81
N ASN A 71 -15.32 -9.82 23.76
CA ASN A 71 -16.77 -9.99 23.74
C ASN A 71 -17.51 -8.67 23.97
N LYS A 72 -16.99 -7.81 24.84
CA LYS A 72 -17.54 -6.48 25.08
C LYS A 72 -17.21 -5.53 23.94
N GLU A 73 -15.98 -5.54 23.47
CA GLU A 73 -15.53 -4.69 22.39
C GLU A 73 -16.32 -4.94 21.11
N LYS A 74 -16.48 -6.21 20.72
CA LYS A 74 -17.19 -6.61 19.48
C LYS A 74 -18.59 -6.04 19.39
N ALA A 75 -19.36 -6.11 20.47
CA ALA A 75 -20.75 -5.63 20.47
C ALA A 75 -20.84 -4.12 20.18
N ILE A 76 -19.84 -3.34 20.60
CA ILE A 76 -19.76 -1.91 20.32
C ILE A 76 -19.27 -1.66 18.88
N LEU A 77 -18.25 -2.40 18.44
CA LEU A 77 -17.72 -2.29 17.09
C LEU A 77 -18.77 -2.62 16.00
N ASP A 78 -19.61 -3.65 16.25
CA ASP A 78 -20.71 -3.99 15.35
C ASP A 78 -21.73 -2.84 15.22
N GLN A 79 -21.99 -2.07 16.29
CA GLN A 79 -22.85 -0.89 16.25
C GLN A 79 -22.18 0.27 15.50
N ILE A 80 -20.88 0.48 15.73
CA ILE A 80 -20.10 1.51 15.04
C ILE A 80 -20.11 1.26 13.51
N GLU A 81 -19.91 0.01 13.07
CA GLU A 81 -19.99 -0.34 11.65
C GLU A 81 -21.35 0.05 11.05
N GLN A 82 -22.44 -0.32 11.72
CA GLN A 82 -23.78 0.03 11.25
C GLN A 82 -24.01 1.55 11.17
N LEU A 83 -23.52 2.31 12.14
CA LEU A 83 -23.64 3.76 12.16
C LEU A 83 -22.82 4.44 11.07
N PHE A 84 -21.63 3.93 10.74
CA PHE A 84 -20.85 4.42 9.60
C PHE A 84 -21.59 4.22 8.27
N GLU A 85 -22.21 3.06 8.05
CA GLU A 85 -22.99 2.82 6.84
C GLU A 85 -24.27 3.68 6.79
N GLN A 86 -24.95 3.90 7.92
CA GLN A 86 -26.07 4.83 8.00
C GLN A 86 -25.63 6.27 7.72
N HIS A 87 -24.55 6.73 8.35
CA HIS A 87 -23.97 8.05 8.11
C HIS A 87 -23.60 8.24 6.63
N ARG A 88 -23.05 7.22 6.01
CA ARG A 88 -22.67 7.24 4.59
C ARG A 88 -23.89 7.40 3.67
N ALA A 89 -24.97 6.69 3.96
CA ALA A 89 -26.21 6.71 3.16
C ALA A 89 -27.05 7.97 3.38
N GLU A 90 -26.85 8.69 4.50
CA GLU A 90 -27.64 9.85 4.88
C GLU A 90 -27.26 11.09 4.05
N THR A 91 -28.24 11.91 3.71
CA THR A 91 -28.07 13.18 2.97
C THR A 91 -28.37 14.41 3.80
N ASP A 92 -29.19 14.29 4.86
CA ASP A 92 -29.47 15.37 5.78
C ASP A 92 -28.29 15.65 6.70
N LEU A 93 -27.71 16.84 6.61
CA LEU A 93 -26.53 17.24 7.37
C LEU A 93 -26.77 17.26 8.89
N ALA A 94 -27.98 17.55 9.37
CA ALA A 94 -28.30 17.55 10.80
C ALA A 94 -28.33 16.11 11.34
N VAL A 95 -28.91 15.19 10.57
CA VAL A 95 -28.92 13.76 10.89
C VAL A 95 -27.50 13.18 10.83
N LYS A 96 -26.73 13.50 9.78
CA LYS A 96 -25.31 13.11 9.70
C LYS A 96 -24.52 13.53 10.93
N LYS A 97 -24.69 14.77 11.37
CA LYS A 97 -24.00 15.28 12.56
C LYS A 97 -24.39 14.51 13.82
N THR A 98 -25.65 14.12 13.95
CA THR A 98 -26.13 13.32 15.09
C THR A 98 -25.54 11.90 15.06
N LEU A 99 -25.54 11.25 13.89
CA LEU A 99 -24.92 9.93 13.70
C LEU A 99 -23.43 9.97 14.01
N TYR A 100 -22.73 11.00 13.54
CA TYR A 100 -21.30 11.16 13.79
C TYR A 100 -20.98 11.33 15.28
N ALA A 101 -21.80 12.11 16.02
CA ALA A 101 -21.67 12.26 17.47
C ALA A 101 -21.86 10.93 18.21
N GLU A 102 -22.76 10.07 17.74
CA GLU A 102 -22.96 8.73 18.32
C GLU A 102 -21.80 7.77 17.96
N ILE A 103 -21.27 7.86 16.73
CA ILE A 103 -20.04 7.14 16.34
C ILE A 103 -18.87 7.51 17.26
N ASP A 104 -18.66 8.81 17.51
CA ASP A 104 -17.60 9.30 18.40
C ASP A 104 -17.77 8.78 19.84
N ARG A 105 -18.99 8.85 20.37
CA ARG A 105 -19.33 8.35 21.70
C ARG A 105 -19.01 6.84 21.85
N LEU A 106 -19.49 6.03 20.89
CA LEU A 106 -19.26 4.58 20.90
C LEU A 106 -17.79 4.22 20.66
N SER A 107 -17.10 4.98 19.78
CA SER A 107 -15.66 4.81 19.55
C SER A 107 -14.85 5.05 20.82
N SER A 108 -15.20 6.07 21.60
CA SER A 108 -14.62 6.34 22.91
C SER A 108 -14.91 5.24 23.93
N GLU A 109 -16.09 4.61 23.86
CA GLU A 109 -16.44 3.46 24.70
C GLU A 109 -15.67 2.21 24.31
N ALA A 110 -15.60 1.88 23.01
CA ALA A 110 -14.84 0.74 22.49
C ALA A 110 -13.34 0.85 22.81
N ALA A 111 -12.77 2.06 22.73
CA ALA A 111 -11.36 2.32 23.04
C ALA A 111 -10.94 1.86 24.46
N ARG A 112 -11.87 1.75 25.41
CA ARG A 112 -11.58 1.25 26.76
C ARG A 112 -11.25 -0.25 26.79
N PHE A 113 -11.63 -0.98 25.76
CA PHE A 113 -11.34 -2.39 25.58
C PHE A 113 -10.18 -2.65 24.63
N ALA A 114 -9.63 -1.62 24.01
CA ALA A 114 -8.48 -1.74 23.11
C ALA A 114 -7.16 -1.82 23.91
N ALA A 115 -6.33 -2.80 23.57
CA ALA A 115 -4.91 -2.82 23.94
C ALA A 115 -4.11 -2.11 22.83
N ALA A 116 -4.13 -0.77 22.86
CA ALA A 116 -3.51 0.04 21.83
C ALA A 116 -2.03 -0.27 21.63
N ASN A 117 -1.60 -0.32 20.37
CA ASN A 117 -0.21 -0.55 19.93
C ASN A 117 0.38 -1.89 20.44
N GLU A 118 -0.46 -2.92 20.66
CA GLU A 118 0.02 -4.21 21.12
C GLU A 118 0.92 -4.89 20.09
N TYR A 119 0.60 -4.78 18.80
CA TYR A 119 1.47 -5.26 17.72
C TYR A 119 2.87 -4.63 17.80
N ASP A 120 2.96 -3.31 17.92
CA ASP A 120 4.24 -2.59 17.99
C ASP A 120 5.06 -2.99 19.23
N LYS A 121 4.39 -3.21 20.36
CA LYS A 121 5.01 -3.71 21.58
C LYS A 121 5.60 -5.11 21.40
N LEU A 122 4.89 -5.99 20.71
CA LEU A 122 5.33 -7.36 20.46
C LEU A 122 6.52 -7.41 19.51
N VAL A 123 6.47 -6.70 18.38
CA VAL A 123 7.61 -6.65 17.45
C VAL A 123 8.83 -5.95 18.06
N SER A 124 8.61 -4.92 18.86
CA SER A 124 9.69 -4.25 19.60
C SER A 124 10.32 -5.18 20.65
N ALA A 125 9.50 -5.96 21.37
CA ALA A 125 9.99 -6.95 22.35
C ALA A 125 10.77 -8.09 21.69
N MET A 126 10.49 -8.43 20.43
CA MET A 126 11.32 -9.34 19.62
C MET A 126 12.64 -8.70 19.14
N GLY A 127 12.83 -7.40 19.33
CA GLY A 127 14.01 -6.66 18.80
C GLY A 127 13.91 -6.33 17.32
N ALA A 128 12.71 -6.21 16.79
CA ALA A 128 12.48 -5.76 15.43
C ALA A 128 12.96 -4.32 15.21
N LYS A 129 13.40 -4.02 14.01
CA LYS A 129 13.76 -2.69 13.53
C LYS A 129 13.02 -2.42 12.23
N GLY A 130 12.83 -1.14 11.91
CA GLY A 130 12.25 -0.73 10.62
C GLY A 130 10.88 -1.35 10.33
N THR A 131 10.11 -1.69 11.39
CA THR A 131 8.70 -2.12 11.22
C THR A 131 7.93 -1.04 10.51
N ASN A 132 7.38 -1.36 9.34
CA ASN A 132 6.66 -0.42 8.52
C ASN A 132 5.70 -1.15 7.57
N ALA A 133 4.91 -0.37 6.84
CA ALA A 133 4.16 -0.83 5.68
C ALA A 133 4.11 0.30 4.64
N TYR A 134 3.72 -0.04 3.43
CA TYR A 134 3.40 0.95 2.41
C TYR A 134 2.36 0.41 1.43
N THR A 135 1.51 1.30 0.99
CA THR A 135 0.55 1.06 -0.09
C THR A 135 0.96 1.81 -1.34
N TRP A 136 0.94 1.13 -2.46
CA TRP A 136 1.14 1.72 -3.78
C TRP A 136 -0.09 1.47 -4.66
N VAL A 137 0.00 1.82 -5.93
CA VAL A 137 -1.15 1.66 -6.85
C VAL A 137 -1.57 0.19 -7.06
N GLU A 138 -0.64 -0.77 -6.92
CA GLU A 138 -0.86 -2.20 -7.23
C GLU A 138 -0.44 -3.16 -6.14
N GLN A 139 0.14 -2.67 -5.06
CA GLN A 139 0.64 -3.50 -3.98
C GLN A 139 0.51 -2.82 -2.63
N THR A 140 0.33 -3.63 -1.59
CA THR A 140 0.47 -3.25 -0.18
C THR A 140 1.46 -4.21 0.46
N VAL A 141 2.48 -3.68 1.12
CA VAL A 141 3.60 -4.46 1.66
C VAL A 141 3.80 -4.15 3.13
N TYR A 142 3.99 -5.18 3.93
CA TYR A 142 4.27 -5.12 5.37
C TYR A 142 5.66 -5.69 5.61
N LEU A 143 6.52 -4.96 6.32
CA LEU A 143 7.91 -5.31 6.46
C LEU A 143 8.43 -5.20 7.88
N ASN A 144 9.39 -6.06 8.22
CA ASN A 144 10.13 -6.04 9.48
C ASN A 144 11.59 -6.46 9.23
N ASP A 145 12.49 -5.98 10.07
CA ASP A 145 13.82 -6.52 10.23
C ASP A 145 13.94 -7.09 11.66
N ILE A 146 14.05 -8.40 11.78
CA ILE A 146 14.00 -9.12 13.07
C ILE A 146 15.31 -9.86 13.35
N PRO A 147 15.68 -10.12 14.62
CA PRO A 147 16.72 -11.08 14.95
C PRO A 147 16.39 -12.48 14.41
N ALA A 148 17.40 -13.20 13.91
CA ALA A 148 17.25 -14.51 13.27
C ALA A 148 16.56 -15.56 14.17
N ASN A 149 16.81 -15.51 15.48
CA ASN A 149 16.21 -16.42 16.47
C ASN A 149 14.73 -16.15 16.76
N GLU A 150 14.17 -15.04 16.27
CA GLU A 150 12.76 -14.68 16.47
C GLU A 150 11.87 -15.04 15.27
N LEU A 151 12.42 -15.74 14.26
CA LEU A 151 11.71 -16.01 13.01
C LEU A 151 10.38 -16.76 13.25
N GLU A 152 10.34 -17.76 14.12
CA GLU A 152 9.10 -18.49 14.42
C GLU A 152 8.06 -17.60 15.10
N ARG A 153 8.46 -16.75 16.06
CA ARG A 153 7.54 -15.80 16.72
C ARG A 153 6.99 -14.77 15.74
N TRP A 154 7.82 -14.34 14.79
CA TRP A 154 7.37 -13.48 13.70
C TRP A 154 6.32 -14.18 12.86
N PHE A 155 6.53 -15.43 12.44
CA PHE A 155 5.53 -16.21 11.70
C PHE A 155 4.22 -16.33 12.47
N GLN A 156 4.28 -16.57 13.78
CA GLN A 156 3.11 -16.67 14.63
C GLN A 156 2.35 -15.34 14.69
N LEU A 157 3.04 -14.23 14.88
CA LEU A 157 2.43 -12.90 14.98
C LEU A 157 1.81 -12.47 13.65
N GLU A 158 2.56 -12.62 12.53
CA GLU A 158 2.08 -12.22 11.21
C GLU A 158 0.89 -13.08 10.76
N SER A 159 0.93 -14.38 10.97
CA SER A 159 -0.21 -15.23 10.63
C SER A 159 -1.47 -14.86 11.41
N GLU A 160 -1.36 -14.47 12.67
CA GLU A 160 -2.49 -13.96 13.44
C GLU A 160 -2.99 -12.63 12.87
N ARG A 161 -2.10 -11.68 12.55
CA ARG A 161 -2.46 -10.39 11.95
C ARG A 161 -3.20 -10.54 10.62
N PHE A 162 -2.73 -11.43 9.74
CA PHE A 162 -3.33 -11.68 8.43
C PHE A 162 -4.57 -12.60 8.48
N ARG A 163 -4.89 -13.21 9.60
CA ARG A 163 -6.02 -14.10 9.75
C ARG A 163 -7.36 -13.38 9.62
N ARG A 164 -7.56 -12.34 10.40
CA ARG A 164 -8.75 -11.48 10.36
C ARG A 164 -8.52 -10.20 11.19
N PRO A 165 -8.19 -9.08 10.55
CA PRO A 165 -8.05 -7.82 11.24
C PRO A 165 -9.40 -7.34 11.81
N VAL A 166 -9.33 -6.59 12.90
CA VAL A 166 -10.46 -5.89 13.51
C VAL A 166 -10.26 -4.39 13.32
N LEU A 167 -11.27 -3.70 12.80
CA LEU A 167 -11.26 -2.26 12.57
C LEU A 167 -11.42 -1.48 13.87
N ARG A 168 -10.49 -1.70 14.79
CA ARG A 168 -10.40 -1.10 16.13
C ARG A 168 -9.80 0.29 16.04
N LEU A 169 -10.28 1.22 16.87
CA LEU A 169 -9.82 2.62 16.86
C LEU A 169 -9.97 3.29 15.48
N PHE A 170 -10.93 2.84 14.70
CA PHE A 170 -11.16 3.25 13.32
C PHE A 170 -11.33 4.77 13.19
N HIS A 171 -12.14 5.37 14.06
CA HIS A 171 -12.39 6.80 14.05
C HIS A 171 -11.11 7.63 14.27
N THR A 172 -10.29 7.26 15.24
CA THR A 172 -9.01 7.92 15.53
C THR A 172 -8.03 7.79 14.37
N GLU A 173 -7.97 6.60 13.76
CA GLU A 173 -7.08 6.36 12.63
C GLU A 173 -7.51 7.12 11.37
N LEU A 174 -8.82 7.35 11.22
CA LEU A 174 -9.36 8.19 10.16
C LEU A 174 -8.78 9.62 10.21
N GLU A 175 -8.66 10.19 11.40
CA GLU A 175 -8.06 11.52 11.60
C GLU A 175 -6.58 11.51 11.16
N THR A 176 -5.83 10.47 11.52
CA THR A 176 -4.42 10.32 11.11
C THR A 176 -4.28 10.27 9.59
N VAL A 177 -5.04 9.40 8.92
CA VAL A 177 -5.01 9.27 7.46
C VAL A 177 -5.46 10.55 6.76
N PHE A 178 -6.45 11.25 7.34
CA PHE A 178 -6.89 12.53 6.80
C PHE A 178 -5.83 13.64 6.95
N GLU A 179 -5.07 13.66 8.04
CA GLU A 179 -3.92 14.57 8.19
C GLU A 179 -2.80 14.25 7.19
N GLU A 180 -2.50 13.00 6.94
CA GLU A 180 -1.55 12.60 5.89
C GLU A 180 -2.00 13.06 4.51
N TYR A 181 -3.30 12.92 4.23
CA TYR A 181 -3.90 13.47 3.01
C TYR A 181 -3.69 15.00 2.93
N ASN A 182 -3.99 15.75 4.00
CA ASN A 182 -3.79 17.20 4.04
C ASN A 182 -2.32 17.58 3.78
N ILE A 183 -1.39 16.96 4.48
CA ILE A 183 0.06 17.17 4.29
C ILE A 183 0.47 16.92 2.84
N SER A 184 -0.12 15.91 2.20
CA SER A 184 0.18 15.58 0.81
C SER A 184 -0.27 16.66 -0.17
N GLN A 185 -1.37 17.38 0.14
CA GLN A 185 -1.90 18.45 -0.70
C GLN A 185 -1.00 19.70 -0.70
N ASP A 186 -0.15 19.87 0.30
CA ASP A 186 0.79 21.01 0.37
C ASP A 186 2.05 20.81 -0.47
N ARG A 187 2.31 19.58 -0.94
CA ARG A 187 3.50 19.25 -1.74
C ARG A 187 3.24 19.47 -3.23
N ASP A 188 3.94 20.43 -3.83
CA ASP A 188 3.75 20.77 -5.25
C ASP A 188 4.05 19.59 -6.19
N PHE A 189 5.08 18.78 -5.88
CA PHE A 189 5.36 17.55 -6.60
C PHE A 189 4.14 16.61 -6.67
N ARG A 190 3.38 16.47 -5.59
CA ARG A 190 2.17 15.63 -5.57
C ARG A 190 1.07 16.19 -6.46
N LYS A 191 0.90 17.52 -6.48
CA LYS A 191 -0.07 18.19 -7.36
C LYS A 191 0.27 17.98 -8.83
N VAL A 192 1.54 18.17 -9.20
CA VAL A 192 2.03 17.97 -10.58
C VAL A 192 1.89 16.52 -10.99
N MET A 193 2.31 15.58 -10.14
CA MET A 193 2.15 14.16 -10.41
C MET A 193 0.69 13.76 -10.65
N LYS A 194 -0.24 14.26 -9.83
CA LYS A 194 -1.68 14.03 -10.00
C LYS A 194 -2.17 14.60 -11.33
N ALA A 195 -1.87 15.87 -11.63
CA ALA A 195 -2.25 16.50 -12.89
C ALA A 195 -1.71 15.76 -14.12
N GLY A 196 -0.47 15.26 -14.05
CA GLY A 196 0.14 14.43 -15.10
C GLY A 196 -0.58 13.10 -15.29
N GLN A 197 -0.91 12.40 -14.21
CA GLN A 197 -1.64 11.12 -14.26
C GLN A 197 -3.07 11.28 -14.78
N GLU A 198 -3.77 12.34 -14.41
CA GLU A 198 -5.11 12.68 -14.94
C GLU A 198 -5.11 12.86 -16.47
N VAL A 199 -4.02 13.39 -17.03
CA VAL A 199 -3.85 13.52 -18.48
C VAL A 199 -3.47 12.18 -19.12
N LEU A 200 -2.53 11.46 -18.51
CA LEU A 200 -2.02 10.23 -19.10
C LEU A 200 -3.06 9.10 -19.09
N THR A 201 -3.88 9.00 -18.05
CA THR A 201 -4.82 7.88 -17.83
C THR A 201 -6.16 8.40 -17.29
N PRO A 202 -6.91 9.21 -18.08
CA PRO A 202 -8.06 10.00 -17.59
C PRO A 202 -9.26 9.17 -17.14
N THR A 203 -9.39 7.92 -17.57
CA THR A 203 -10.50 7.04 -17.17
C THR A 203 -10.02 5.79 -16.38
N HIS A 204 -8.72 5.68 -16.17
CA HIS A 204 -8.14 4.59 -15.40
C HIS A 204 -7.87 5.02 -13.93
N PRO A 205 -7.97 4.13 -12.93
CA PRO A 205 -7.67 4.46 -11.54
C PRO A 205 -6.31 5.11 -11.29
N TYR A 206 -5.29 4.88 -12.12
CA TYR A 206 -4.02 5.59 -12.00
C TYR A 206 -4.14 7.11 -12.15
N GLY A 207 -5.13 7.60 -12.92
CA GLY A 207 -5.39 9.01 -13.11
C GLY A 207 -6.59 9.53 -12.35
N THR A 208 -7.59 8.69 -12.06
CA THR A 208 -8.83 9.13 -11.44
C THR A 208 -8.80 9.10 -9.90
N GLN A 209 -7.84 8.38 -9.31
CA GLN A 209 -7.69 8.28 -7.86
C GLN A 209 -6.21 8.24 -7.45
N THR A 210 -5.93 8.72 -6.26
CA THR A 210 -4.58 8.66 -5.66
C THR A 210 -4.55 7.59 -4.59
N THR A 211 -3.36 7.16 -4.17
CA THR A 211 -3.19 6.19 -3.08
C THR A 211 -3.79 6.69 -1.77
N LEU A 212 -3.75 8.01 -1.53
CA LEU A 212 -4.37 8.63 -0.35
C LEU A 212 -5.88 8.86 -0.53
N GLY A 213 -6.42 8.63 -1.73
CA GLY A 213 -7.83 8.84 -2.03
C GLY A 213 -8.22 10.31 -2.20
N ARG A 214 -9.52 10.56 -2.08
CA ARG A 214 -10.12 11.90 -2.06
C ARG A 214 -10.53 12.25 -0.66
N GLY A 215 -10.37 13.53 -0.26
CA GLY A 215 -10.74 13.99 1.07
C GLY A 215 -12.22 13.78 1.39
N GLU A 216 -13.11 13.82 0.39
CA GLU A 216 -14.54 13.56 0.54
C GLU A 216 -14.83 12.11 0.90
N ASP A 217 -14.13 11.17 0.26
CA ASP A 217 -14.28 9.73 0.53
C ASP A 217 -13.73 9.39 1.92
N LEU A 218 -12.60 9.97 2.30
CA LEU A 218 -12.02 9.79 3.64
C LEU A 218 -12.96 10.32 4.75
N LYS A 219 -13.73 11.38 4.49
CA LYS A 219 -14.74 11.89 5.44
C LYS A 219 -16.01 11.04 5.49
N ASN A 220 -16.16 10.09 4.57
CA ASN A 220 -17.35 9.26 4.44
C ASN A 220 -16.98 7.78 4.21
N PRO A 221 -16.15 7.19 5.09
CA PRO A 221 -15.61 5.84 4.90
C PRO A 221 -16.69 4.76 5.02
N SER A 222 -16.42 3.58 4.47
CA SER A 222 -17.24 2.38 4.60
C SER A 222 -16.42 1.26 5.25
N GLN A 223 -16.75 0.86 6.44
CA GLN A 223 -16.13 -0.29 7.10
C GLN A 223 -16.48 -1.60 6.38
N THR A 224 -17.69 -1.71 5.88
CA THR A 224 -18.14 -2.86 5.08
C THR A 224 -17.31 -3.01 3.80
N ASN A 225 -16.97 -1.91 3.10
CA ASN A 225 -16.09 -1.97 1.93
C ASN A 225 -14.67 -2.39 2.31
N ILE A 226 -14.17 -1.97 3.46
CA ILE A 226 -12.84 -2.38 3.97
C ILE A 226 -12.81 -3.88 4.25
N TYR A 227 -13.80 -4.44 4.94
CA TYR A 227 -13.87 -5.89 5.16
C TYR A 227 -14.01 -6.66 3.85
N ARG A 228 -14.82 -6.17 2.90
CA ARG A 228 -14.96 -6.77 1.57
C ARG A 228 -13.63 -6.75 0.81
N PHE A 229 -12.87 -5.65 0.89
CA PHE A 229 -11.55 -5.52 0.29
C PHE A 229 -10.57 -6.54 0.87
N PHE A 230 -10.52 -6.67 2.20
CA PHE A 230 -9.73 -7.70 2.87
C PHE A 230 -10.13 -9.11 2.40
N ASP A 231 -11.40 -9.44 2.50
CA ASP A 231 -11.92 -10.77 2.15
C ASP A 231 -11.69 -11.16 0.68
N THR A 232 -11.55 -10.17 -0.20
CA THR A 232 -11.32 -10.37 -1.63
C THR A 232 -9.84 -10.53 -1.96
N TYR A 233 -8.98 -9.70 -1.39
CA TYR A 233 -7.60 -9.55 -1.87
C TYR A 233 -6.53 -10.10 -0.93
N TYR A 234 -6.79 -10.16 0.39
CA TYR A 234 -5.84 -10.65 1.39
C TYR A 234 -5.95 -12.17 1.54
N VAL A 235 -5.72 -12.85 0.46
CA VAL A 235 -5.82 -14.32 0.34
C VAL A 235 -4.49 -14.89 -0.16
N PRO A 236 -4.12 -16.12 0.26
CA PRO A 236 -2.76 -16.62 0.07
C PRO A 236 -2.31 -16.67 -1.41
N ASN A 237 -3.21 -17.00 -2.32
CA ASN A 237 -2.90 -17.02 -3.76
C ASN A 237 -2.73 -15.61 -4.39
N ASN A 238 -2.96 -14.54 -3.63
CA ASN A 238 -2.69 -13.16 -4.00
C ASN A 238 -1.55 -12.54 -3.17
N MET A 239 -0.84 -13.35 -2.38
CA MET A 239 0.20 -12.92 -1.45
C MET A 239 1.54 -13.53 -1.80
N GLY A 240 2.60 -12.79 -1.49
CA GLY A 240 3.98 -13.24 -1.53
C GLY A 240 4.69 -12.90 -0.23
N MET A 241 5.62 -13.77 0.18
CA MET A 241 6.48 -13.56 1.34
C MET A 241 7.93 -13.54 0.89
N VAL A 242 8.68 -12.56 1.34
CA VAL A 242 10.13 -12.45 1.12
C VAL A 242 10.83 -12.57 2.45
N LEU A 243 11.84 -13.44 2.52
CA LEU A 243 12.78 -13.53 3.64
C LEU A 243 14.19 -13.37 3.11
N CYS A 244 14.95 -12.43 3.68
CA CYS A 244 16.34 -12.19 3.33
C CYS A 244 17.19 -12.07 4.59
N GLY A 245 18.19 -12.95 4.78
CA GLY A 245 19.05 -12.90 5.96
C GLY A 245 19.51 -14.25 6.46
N ASP A 246 19.75 -14.34 7.78
CA ASP A 246 20.30 -15.52 8.44
C ASP A 246 19.19 -16.46 8.92
N PHE A 247 18.85 -17.44 8.10
CA PHE A 247 17.90 -18.49 8.44
C PHE A 247 18.18 -19.79 7.69
N ASP A 248 17.58 -20.89 8.12
CA ASP A 248 17.53 -22.14 7.37
C ASP A 248 16.30 -22.15 6.44
N PRO A 249 16.48 -22.30 5.11
CA PRO A 249 15.36 -22.26 4.16
C PRO A 249 14.34 -23.39 4.35
N GLN A 250 14.79 -24.57 4.81
CA GLN A 250 13.88 -25.71 5.02
C GLN A 250 13.02 -25.49 6.26
N GLU A 251 13.61 -24.95 7.32
CA GLU A 251 12.87 -24.57 8.52
C GLU A 251 11.88 -23.42 8.22
N ALA A 252 12.33 -22.38 7.51
CA ALA A 252 11.45 -21.28 7.10
C ALA A 252 10.27 -21.77 6.25
N LEU A 253 10.50 -22.72 5.32
CA LEU A 253 9.41 -23.32 4.53
C LEU A 253 8.43 -24.09 5.41
N LYS A 254 8.93 -24.84 6.39
CA LYS A 254 8.09 -25.57 7.35
C LYS A 254 7.24 -24.61 8.20
N LEU A 255 7.83 -23.53 8.71
CA LEU A 255 7.13 -22.49 9.45
C LEU A 255 6.06 -21.80 8.58
N ALA A 256 6.40 -21.42 7.33
CA ALA A 256 5.44 -20.85 6.40
C ALA A 256 4.25 -21.81 6.16
N GLN A 257 4.52 -23.10 5.96
CA GLN A 257 3.43 -24.09 5.83
C GLN A 257 2.61 -24.25 7.11
N GLN A 258 3.24 -24.23 8.27
CA GLN A 258 2.58 -24.38 9.56
C GLN A 258 1.62 -23.20 9.85
N TYR A 259 2.08 -21.97 9.63
CA TYR A 259 1.36 -20.76 10.04
C TYR A 259 0.46 -20.19 8.95
N PHE A 260 0.84 -20.29 7.67
CA PHE A 260 0.06 -19.74 6.56
C PHE A 260 -0.60 -20.81 5.68
N GLY A 261 -0.20 -22.07 5.79
CA GLY A 261 -0.72 -23.15 4.94
C GLY A 261 -2.22 -23.43 5.10
N GLY A 262 -2.81 -23.07 6.25
CA GLY A 262 -4.24 -23.20 6.53
C GLY A 262 -5.12 -22.08 5.94
N PHE A 263 -4.56 -21.03 5.36
CA PHE A 263 -5.32 -19.94 4.77
C PHE A 263 -5.97 -20.41 3.47
N ALA A 264 -7.28 -20.15 3.33
CA ALA A 264 -8.04 -20.60 2.16
C ALA A 264 -7.80 -19.67 0.96
N PRO A 265 -7.40 -20.20 -0.19
CA PRO A 265 -7.31 -19.41 -1.42
C PRO A 265 -8.72 -19.06 -1.93
N LYS A 266 -8.83 -17.92 -2.62
CA LYS A 266 -10.08 -17.48 -3.26
C LYS A 266 -9.79 -17.00 -4.69
N PRO A 267 -10.77 -17.08 -5.62
CA PRO A 267 -10.66 -16.42 -6.91
C PRO A 267 -10.48 -14.93 -6.74
N ILE A 268 -9.50 -14.35 -7.44
CA ILE A 268 -9.31 -12.91 -7.49
C ILE A 268 -10.09 -12.36 -8.66
N PRO A 269 -10.95 -11.33 -8.47
CA PRO A 269 -11.66 -10.69 -9.58
C PRO A 269 -10.66 -10.16 -10.61
N ALA A 270 -10.96 -10.38 -11.89
CA ALA A 270 -10.20 -9.74 -12.95
C ALA A 270 -10.42 -8.22 -12.89
N PHE A 271 -9.32 -7.48 -12.94
CA PHE A 271 -9.41 -6.03 -13.03
C PHE A 271 -9.76 -5.63 -14.47
N HIS A 272 -10.79 -4.82 -14.64
CA HIS A 272 -11.26 -4.35 -15.94
C HIS A 272 -11.27 -2.82 -15.94
N PHE A 273 -10.84 -2.25 -17.04
CA PHE A 273 -10.89 -0.81 -17.28
C PHE A 273 -11.23 -0.51 -18.74
N ASP A 274 -11.79 0.67 -18.98
CA ASP A 274 -12.10 1.13 -20.33
C ASP A 274 -10.84 1.50 -21.10
N PRO A 275 -10.82 1.28 -22.43
CA PRO A 275 -9.71 1.72 -23.27
C PRO A 275 -9.41 3.21 -23.07
N GLN A 276 -8.15 3.53 -22.83
CA GLN A 276 -7.74 4.91 -22.64
C GLN A 276 -7.70 5.66 -23.97
N PRO A 277 -8.17 6.93 -24.03
CA PRO A 277 -8.11 7.72 -25.27
C PRO A 277 -6.66 7.86 -25.74
N GLN A 278 -6.47 7.90 -27.06
CA GLN A 278 -5.17 8.18 -27.65
C GLN A 278 -4.75 9.63 -27.35
N LEU A 279 -3.53 9.81 -26.89
CA LEU A 279 -2.92 11.13 -26.73
C LEU A 279 -2.33 11.55 -28.09
N THR A 280 -3.16 12.18 -28.94
CA THR A 280 -2.78 12.60 -30.30
C THR A 280 -2.19 14.00 -30.31
N LEU A 281 -2.44 14.80 -29.29
CA LEU A 281 -1.95 16.16 -29.17
C LEU A 281 -1.21 16.33 -27.85
N ARG A 282 -0.35 17.33 -27.79
CA ARG A 282 0.30 17.76 -26.57
C ARG A 282 -0.75 18.41 -25.65
N GLU A 283 -0.93 17.83 -24.48
CA GLU A 283 -1.72 18.41 -23.41
C GLU A 283 -0.81 19.21 -22.46
N ARG A 284 -1.31 20.33 -21.97
CA ARG A 284 -0.61 21.16 -20.97
C ARG A 284 -1.52 21.39 -19.75
N ARG A 285 -0.92 21.28 -18.58
CA ARG A 285 -1.54 21.66 -17.30
C ARG A 285 -0.59 22.61 -16.58
N ASP A 286 -1.10 23.74 -16.13
CA ASP A 286 -0.38 24.66 -15.27
C ASP A 286 -0.81 24.37 -13.82
N VAL A 287 0.14 24.03 -12.97
CA VAL A 287 -0.07 23.71 -11.54
C VAL A 287 0.57 24.83 -10.73
N TYR A 288 -0.17 25.38 -9.80
CA TYR A 288 0.30 26.48 -8.94
C TYR A 288 0.71 25.94 -7.59
N GLY A 289 1.86 26.38 -7.11
CA GLY A 289 2.47 25.98 -5.84
C GLY A 289 3.42 27.02 -5.28
N ASN A 290 4.09 26.66 -4.21
CA ASN A 290 5.02 27.53 -3.47
C ASN A 290 6.49 27.26 -3.75
N GLU A 291 6.78 26.14 -4.44
CA GLU A 291 8.15 25.74 -4.77
C GLU A 291 8.67 26.46 -6.02
N ALA A 292 9.98 26.37 -6.27
CA ALA A 292 10.56 26.91 -7.50
C ALA A 292 9.89 26.29 -8.74
N PRO A 293 9.66 27.08 -9.80
CA PRO A 293 8.97 26.56 -10.97
C PRO A 293 9.82 25.52 -11.71
N TRP A 294 9.15 24.43 -12.14
CA TRP A 294 9.76 23.40 -13.01
C TRP A 294 8.82 22.97 -14.12
N VAL A 295 9.30 22.16 -15.03
CA VAL A 295 8.54 21.58 -16.14
C VAL A 295 8.68 20.07 -16.09
N GLU A 296 7.54 19.37 -16.12
CA GLU A 296 7.49 17.92 -16.28
C GLU A 296 6.94 17.57 -17.68
N LEU A 297 7.62 16.68 -18.40
CA LEU A 297 7.17 16.11 -19.66
C LEU A 297 6.93 14.62 -19.43
N ALA A 298 5.77 14.11 -19.86
CA ALA A 298 5.43 12.71 -19.64
C ALA A 298 4.78 12.09 -20.90
N TRP A 299 5.08 10.82 -21.12
CA TRP A 299 4.50 9.99 -22.19
C TRP A 299 3.97 8.70 -21.62
N ARG A 300 2.80 8.27 -22.09
CA ARG A 300 2.19 6.99 -21.75
C ARG A 300 2.65 5.90 -22.71
N PHE A 301 2.91 4.72 -22.13
CA PHE A 301 3.28 3.49 -22.83
C PHE A 301 2.42 2.32 -22.33
N PRO A 302 2.41 1.18 -23.05
CA PRO A 302 1.81 -0.05 -22.54
C PRO A 302 2.41 -0.48 -21.20
N GLY A 303 1.67 -1.32 -20.47
CA GLY A 303 2.02 -1.77 -19.12
C GLY A 303 3.17 -2.77 -19.06
N ALA A 304 3.50 -3.15 -17.82
CA ALA A 304 4.56 -4.09 -17.50
C ALA A 304 4.43 -5.40 -18.30
N GLY A 305 5.56 -6.00 -18.65
CA GLY A 305 5.61 -7.22 -19.47
C GLY A 305 5.71 -6.97 -20.96
N THR A 306 5.41 -5.77 -21.45
CA THR A 306 5.61 -5.40 -22.87
C THR A 306 7.08 -5.05 -23.17
N PRO A 307 7.53 -5.20 -24.41
CA PRO A 307 8.88 -4.77 -24.81
C PRO A 307 9.13 -3.29 -24.51
N GLU A 308 8.15 -2.43 -24.81
CA GLU A 308 8.22 -0.99 -24.58
C GLU A 308 8.47 -0.67 -23.11
N ALA A 309 7.66 -1.23 -22.21
CA ALA A 309 7.81 -1.01 -20.77
C ALA A 309 9.19 -1.42 -20.23
N ARG A 310 9.76 -2.52 -20.77
CA ARG A 310 11.10 -3.00 -20.39
C ARG A 310 12.22 -2.07 -20.83
N MET A 311 12.02 -1.32 -21.92
CA MET A 311 12.99 -0.38 -22.45
C MET A 311 12.99 0.96 -21.71
N LEU A 312 11.88 1.36 -21.07
CA LEU A 312 11.77 2.67 -20.43
C LEU A 312 12.81 2.92 -19.33
N PRO A 313 13.12 2.00 -18.41
CA PRO A 313 14.18 2.23 -17.42
C PRO A 313 15.57 2.40 -18.06
N LEU A 314 15.86 1.70 -19.15
CA LEU A 314 17.10 1.86 -19.90
C LEU A 314 17.17 3.23 -20.55
N LEU A 315 16.08 3.66 -21.21
CA LEU A 315 16.00 4.98 -21.80
C LEU A 315 16.13 6.09 -20.74
N ALA A 316 15.45 5.95 -19.61
CA ALA A 316 15.58 6.89 -18.51
C ALA A 316 17.03 6.96 -17.99
N GLY A 317 17.72 5.81 -17.83
CA GLY A 317 19.11 5.75 -17.43
C GLY A 317 20.11 6.34 -18.45
N MET A 318 19.79 6.27 -19.75
CA MET A 318 20.58 6.95 -20.78
C MET A 318 20.40 8.47 -20.73
N LEU A 319 19.22 8.94 -20.35
CA LEU A 319 18.94 10.36 -20.18
C LEU A 319 19.56 10.91 -18.89
N PHE A 320 19.41 10.18 -17.79
CA PHE A 320 19.89 10.60 -16.46
C PHE A 320 20.29 9.39 -15.63
N ASN A 321 21.52 9.43 -15.07
CA ASN A 321 22.05 8.38 -14.18
C ASN A 321 23.02 8.89 -13.11
N TYR A 322 22.96 10.19 -12.80
CA TYR A 322 23.84 10.90 -11.85
C TYR A 322 25.32 10.98 -12.23
N GLN A 323 25.72 10.51 -13.42
CA GLN A 323 27.13 10.45 -13.83
C GLN A 323 27.39 10.96 -15.24
N ALA A 324 26.79 10.30 -16.22
CA ALA A 324 27.09 10.49 -17.62
C ALA A 324 25.86 10.37 -18.54
N GLY A 325 24.66 10.51 -18.00
CA GLY A 325 23.44 10.62 -18.80
C GLY A 325 23.44 11.92 -19.62
N LEU A 326 22.62 11.97 -20.64
CA LEU A 326 22.54 13.15 -21.51
C LEU A 326 22.19 14.43 -20.73
N PHE A 327 21.33 14.34 -19.71
CA PHE A 327 20.99 15.46 -18.83
C PHE A 327 22.14 15.84 -17.92
N ASP A 328 22.85 14.83 -17.37
CA ASP A 328 24.02 15.04 -16.52
C ASP A 328 25.09 15.87 -17.28
N LEU A 329 25.41 15.46 -18.52
CA LEU A 329 26.48 16.07 -19.31
C LEU A 329 26.08 17.41 -19.93
N ASN A 330 24.84 17.54 -20.44
CA ASN A 330 24.47 18.67 -21.26
C ASN A 330 23.69 19.77 -20.52
N LEU A 331 23.02 19.42 -19.42
CA LEU A 331 22.20 20.37 -18.67
C LEU A 331 22.84 20.70 -17.30
N ILE A 332 23.12 19.67 -16.50
CA ILE A 332 23.54 19.83 -15.09
C ILE A 332 25.01 20.31 -15.04
N GLN A 333 25.93 19.58 -15.68
CA GLN A 333 27.36 19.94 -15.66
C GLN A 333 27.63 21.28 -16.34
N ASN A 334 26.83 21.65 -17.34
CA ASN A 334 26.90 22.94 -18.00
C ASN A 334 26.13 24.05 -17.26
N GLN A 335 25.56 23.76 -16.10
CA GLN A 335 24.82 24.70 -15.25
C GLN A 335 23.69 25.45 -15.99
N GLN A 336 23.02 24.77 -16.94
CA GLN A 336 21.90 25.35 -17.67
C GLN A 336 20.60 25.27 -16.89
N VAL A 337 20.50 24.30 -15.97
CA VAL A 337 19.38 24.09 -15.04
C VAL A 337 19.90 23.78 -13.67
N LEU A 338 19.08 23.99 -12.64
CA LEU A 338 19.42 23.62 -11.27
C LEU A 338 19.31 22.11 -11.06
N GLU A 339 18.32 21.49 -11.69
CA GLU A 339 18.04 20.08 -11.60
C GLU A 339 17.41 19.58 -12.90
N ALA A 340 17.75 18.38 -13.32
CA ALA A 340 17.06 17.65 -14.39
C ALA A 340 17.21 16.15 -14.15
N TYR A 341 16.14 15.39 -14.29
CA TYR A 341 16.20 13.94 -14.18
C TYR A 341 15.15 13.28 -15.08
N ALA A 342 15.35 12.00 -15.36
CA ALA A 342 14.42 11.16 -16.10
C ALA A 342 14.15 9.88 -15.34
N TYR A 343 12.92 9.42 -15.32
CA TYR A 343 12.55 8.16 -14.71
C TYR A 343 11.39 7.49 -15.43
N ALA A 344 11.30 6.18 -15.27
CA ALA A 344 10.18 5.38 -15.75
C ALA A 344 9.28 4.96 -14.60
N ARG A 345 7.97 5.10 -14.76
CA ARG A 345 6.96 4.44 -13.93
C ARG A 345 6.45 3.24 -14.73
N VAL A 346 6.69 2.05 -14.22
CA VAL A 346 6.26 0.81 -14.88
C VAL A 346 5.21 0.14 -14.02
N TYR A 347 3.94 0.25 -14.42
CA TYR A 347 2.80 -0.37 -13.76
C TYR A 347 2.22 -1.49 -14.64
N GLU A 348 1.34 -2.30 -14.09
CA GLU A 348 0.77 -3.48 -14.78
C GLU A 348 0.04 -3.09 -16.07
N ASP A 349 -0.82 -2.06 -15.99
CA ASP A 349 -1.71 -1.70 -17.08
C ASP A 349 -1.11 -0.65 -18.04
N PHE A 350 -0.39 0.33 -17.51
CA PHE A 350 0.30 1.38 -18.26
C PHE A 350 1.63 1.73 -17.63
N SER A 351 2.55 2.17 -18.49
CA SER A 351 3.84 2.72 -18.06
C SER A 351 3.96 4.17 -18.54
N SER A 352 4.87 4.92 -17.92
CA SER A 352 5.21 6.26 -18.39
C SER A 352 6.71 6.53 -18.28
N LEU A 353 7.22 7.31 -19.25
CA LEU A 353 8.51 7.99 -19.16
C LEU A 353 8.24 9.41 -18.71
N VAL A 354 8.97 9.87 -17.72
CA VAL A 354 8.83 11.22 -17.17
C VAL A 354 10.19 11.91 -17.20
N LEU A 355 10.22 13.13 -17.68
CA LEU A 355 11.37 14.03 -17.69
C LEU A 355 11.05 15.25 -16.83
N HIS A 356 11.96 15.59 -15.94
CA HIS A 356 11.86 16.75 -15.07
C HIS A 356 12.96 17.75 -15.41
#